data_178608593fa37f8e39e6f9d3dcbae52c
#
_entry.id   178608593fa37f8e39e6f9d3dcbae52c
#
_cell.length_a   1.000
_cell.length_b   1.000
_cell.length_c   1.000
_cell.angle_alpha   90.00
_cell.angle_beta   90.00
_cell.angle_gamma   90.00
#
_symmetry.space_group_name_H-M   'P 1'
#
loop_
_entity.id
_entity.type
_entity.pdbx_description
1 polymer ?
#
loop_
_entity_poly.entity_id
_entity_poly.type
_entity_poly.pdbx_seq_one_letter_code
_entity_poly.pdbx_strand_id
1 'polypeptide(L)'
;MIATILPGSADFHAVGYNEHKVYKGVATLLEMQNFGGLEASEHPTAKQLVQFLQFYSSQNSRIQKPQFHVAISCKGHEMSEQQLLDFAHQYLQEMGYAEPGQPWLIYAHHDTDNTHLHIVTSRVAPDGRKIQHDHERRRSQAVIDKILGMDRQQKTDKDIEAAKQYSFSSFAQFKAVMGTMGYEVFQKDGNVFVKQGGRIQKKLPLTEIEALFKKGYQDKARNRQLRAYLKKNGTYVPTKKNCRRK
;
A
#
# COMPACT_ATOMS: atom_id res chain seq x y z
N MET A 1 3.98 -6.26 -2.53
CA MET A 1 4.58 -5.07 -3.19
C MET A 1 4.97 -4.03 -2.15
N ILE A 2 6.07 -3.32 -2.37
CA ILE A 2 6.60 -2.29 -1.46
C ILE A 2 7.02 -1.07 -2.29
N ALA A 3 6.67 0.14 -1.81
CA ALA A 3 7.22 1.38 -2.34
C ALA A 3 8.21 1.98 -1.35
N THR A 4 9.42 2.26 -1.80
CA THR A 4 10.46 2.92 -1.02
C THR A 4 10.74 4.29 -1.61
N ILE A 5 10.34 5.36 -0.91
CA ILE A 5 10.69 6.72 -1.31
C ILE A 5 12.12 7.00 -0.88
N LEU A 6 12.96 7.26 -1.87
CA LEU A 6 14.37 7.55 -1.73
C LEU A 6 14.63 9.03 -1.43
N PRO A 7 15.81 9.41 -0.94
CA PRO A 7 16.09 10.79 -0.63
C PRO A 7 15.92 11.73 -1.82
N GLY A 8 15.29 12.88 -1.60
CA GLY A 8 15.21 13.94 -2.59
C GLY A 8 16.54 14.68 -2.72
N SER A 9 16.83 15.22 -3.91
CA SER A 9 18.00 16.05 -4.19
C SER A 9 17.63 17.29 -5.01
N ALA A 10 18.55 18.25 -5.05
CA ALA A 10 18.43 19.44 -5.90
C ALA A 10 18.91 19.16 -7.35
N ASP A 11 19.83 18.24 -7.48
CA ASP A 11 20.59 17.95 -8.69
C ASP A 11 20.05 16.76 -9.52
N PHE A 12 18.95 16.15 -9.09
CA PHE A 12 18.37 14.99 -9.77
C PHE A 12 19.35 13.83 -10.03
N HIS A 13 20.26 13.57 -9.07
CA HIS A 13 21.27 12.51 -9.20
C HIS A 13 20.67 11.11 -9.45
N ALA A 14 19.39 10.91 -9.10
CA ALA A 14 18.69 9.66 -9.40
C ALA A 14 18.66 9.37 -10.91
N VAL A 15 18.57 10.39 -11.77
CA VAL A 15 18.60 10.23 -13.21
C VAL A 15 19.96 9.65 -13.63
N GLY A 16 21.05 10.28 -13.21
CA GLY A 16 22.41 9.80 -13.55
C GLY A 16 22.65 8.37 -13.06
N TYR A 17 22.13 8.01 -11.88
CA TYR A 17 22.23 6.66 -11.35
C TYR A 17 21.49 5.63 -12.24
N ASN A 18 20.25 5.92 -12.65
CA ASN A 18 19.45 5.03 -13.45
C ASN A 18 20.01 4.93 -14.90
N GLU A 19 20.39 6.05 -15.51
CA GLU A 19 21.01 6.07 -16.84
C GLU A 19 22.35 5.27 -16.88
N HIS A 20 23.14 5.35 -15.81
CA HIS A 20 24.33 4.52 -15.70
C HIS A 20 24.02 3.02 -15.67
N LYS A 21 22.91 2.60 -15.03
CA LYS A 21 22.45 1.21 -15.07
C LYS A 21 21.91 0.81 -16.45
N VAL A 22 21.23 1.72 -17.14
CA VAL A 22 20.82 1.50 -18.54
C VAL A 22 22.06 1.27 -19.42
N TYR A 23 23.07 2.13 -19.31
CA TYR A 23 24.33 1.97 -20.03
C TYR A 23 25.02 0.62 -19.75
N LYS A 24 24.92 0.11 -18.51
CA LYS A 24 25.44 -1.21 -18.13
C LYS A 24 24.57 -2.39 -18.60
N GLY A 25 23.43 -2.16 -19.22
CA GLY A 25 22.50 -3.20 -19.64
C GLY A 25 21.77 -3.93 -18.48
N VAL A 26 21.76 -3.34 -17.28
CA VAL A 26 21.07 -3.90 -16.10
C VAL A 26 19.80 -3.12 -15.70
N ALA A 27 19.43 -2.14 -16.52
CA ALA A 27 18.16 -1.42 -16.42
C ALA A 27 17.68 -1.02 -17.82
N THR A 28 16.40 -0.72 -17.95
CA THR A 28 15.77 -0.21 -19.17
C THR A 28 14.97 1.03 -18.82
N LEU A 29 15.09 2.11 -19.61
CA LEU A 29 14.15 3.23 -19.55
C LEU A 29 12.85 2.78 -20.25
N LEU A 30 11.80 2.54 -19.48
CA LEU A 30 10.50 2.10 -19.99
C LEU A 30 9.67 3.26 -20.53
N GLU A 31 9.76 4.41 -19.85
CA GLU A 31 8.94 5.56 -20.21
C GLU A 31 9.62 6.88 -19.85
N MET A 32 9.53 7.82 -20.77
CA MET A 32 9.86 9.22 -20.60
C MET A 32 8.64 10.05 -21.02
N GLN A 33 8.08 10.83 -20.13
CA GLN A 33 6.83 11.56 -20.37
C GLN A 33 6.99 13.03 -20.03
N ASN A 34 6.43 13.91 -20.88
CA ASN A 34 6.39 15.36 -20.72
C ASN A 34 7.78 16.04 -20.67
N PHE A 35 8.73 15.54 -21.46
CA PHE A 35 10.07 16.11 -21.64
C PHE A 35 10.18 17.00 -22.90
N GLY A 36 9.06 17.34 -23.52
CA GLY A 36 9.01 18.21 -24.69
C GLY A 36 9.86 17.67 -25.85
N GLY A 37 10.69 18.55 -26.45
CA GLY A 37 11.50 18.13 -27.60
C GLY A 37 12.49 16.99 -27.37
N LEU A 38 12.81 16.65 -26.11
CA LEU A 38 13.67 15.51 -25.80
C LEU A 38 13.00 14.16 -26.11
N GLU A 39 11.67 14.09 -26.11
CA GLU A 39 10.93 12.87 -26.45
C GLU A 39 11.10 12.45 -27.91
N ALA A 40 11.43 13.39 -28.80
CA ALA A 40 11.72 13.12 -30.18
C ALA A 40 13.16 12.60 -30.40
N SER A 41 14.01 12.62 -29.35
CA SER A 41 15.37 12.12 -29.41
C SER A 41 15.38 10.63 -29.09
N GLU A 42 15.99 9.80 -29.94
CA GLU A 42 16.10 8.36 -29.69
C GLU A 42 16.87 8.05 -28.39
N HIS A 43 17.85 8.88 -28.02
CA HIS A 43 18.71 8.67 -26.87
C HIS A 43 19.09 10.00 -26.20
N PRO A 44 18.21 10.64 -25.42
CA PRO A 44 18.60 11.81 -24.64
C PRO A 44 19.63 11.43 -23.59
N THR A 45 20.66 12.26 -23.44
CA THR A 45 21.69 12.02 -22.44
C THR A 45 21.19 12.28 -21.03
N ALA A 46 21.74 11.60 -20.01
CA ALA A 46 21.44 11.86 -18.60
C ALA A 46 21.56 13.34 -18.24
N LYS A 47 22.53 14.06 -18.82
CA LYS A 47 22.74 15.50 -18.60
C LYS A 47 21.53 16.32 -19.11
N GLN A 48 21.01 15.99 -20.29
CA GLN A 48 19.85 16.70 -20.87
C GLN A 48 18.59 16.45 -20.01
N LEU A 49 18.35 15.21 -19.58
CA LEU A 49 17.24 14.85 -18.71
C LEU A 49 17.31 15.59 -17.35
N VAL A 50 18.50 15.63 -16.76
CA VAL A 50 18.74 16.38 -15.51
C VAL A 50 18.49 17.88 -15.69
N GLN A 51 19.06 18.47 -16.76
CA GLN A 51 18.88 19.91 -17.05
C GLN A 51 17.41 20.24 -17.26
N PHE A 52 16.67 19.39 -17.97
CA PHE A 52 15.23 19.58 -18.15
C PHE A 52 14.48 19.59 -16.81
N LEU A 53 14.71 18.58 -15.95
CA LEU A 53 14.05 18.47 -14.65
C LEU A 53 14.43 19.62 -13.71
N GLN A 54 15.67 20.08 -13.75
CA GLN A 54 16.13 21.26 -13.01
C GLN A 54 15.44 22.54 -13.52
N PHE A 55 15.40 22.74 -14.84
CA PHE A 55 14.69 23.87 -15.44
C PHE A 55 13.20 23.84 -15.12
N TYR A 56 12.53 22.71 -15.31
CA TYR A 56 11.15 22.52 -14.95
C TYR A 56 10.89 22.86 -13.45
N SER A 57 11.74 22.37 -12.57
CA SER A 57 11.60 22.56 -11.14
C SER A 57 11.90 23.99 -10.68
N SER A 58 12.63 24.78 -11.49
CA SER A 58 12.97 26.18 -11.17
C SER A 58 11.76 27.12 -11.10
N GLN A 59 10.59 26.69 -11.60
CA GLN A 59 9.32 27.38 -11.43
C GLN A 59 8.96 27.63 -9.94
N ASN A 60 9.55 26.84 -9.02
CA ASN A 60 9.38 27.04 -7.58
C ASN A 60 10.71 26.94 -6.84
N SER A 61 11.44 28.05 -6.75
CA SER A 61 12.74 28.14 -6.07
C SER A 61 12.69 27.88 -4.56
N ARG A 62 11.51 27.86 -3.93
CA ARG A 62 11.34 27.54 -2.49
C ARG A 62 11.54 26.05 -2.22
N ILE A 63 11.44 25.20 -3.24
CA ILE A 63 11.60 23.75 -3.10
C ILE A 63 13.07 23.38 -3.30
N GLN A 64 13.81 23.26 -2.20
CA GLN A 64 15.26 23.02 -2.20
C GLN A 64 15.67 21.60 -2.71
N LYS A 65 14.77 20.62 -2.59
CA LYS A 65 14.99 19.24 -3.03
C LYS A 65 13.82 18.78 -3.89
N PRO A 66 13.74 19.25 -5.14
CA PRO A 66 12.60 18.99 -6.01
C PRO A 66 12.52 17.55 -6.50
N GLN A 67 13.59 16.77 -6.49
CA GLN A 67 13.54 15.38 -6.92
C GLN A 67 12.58 14.56 -6.07
N PHE A 68 11.60 13.91 -6.70
CA PHE A 68 10.88 12.77 -6.16
C PHE A 68 11.43 11.51 -6.81
N HIS A 69 11.88 10.56 -6.00
CA HIS A 69 12.42 9.30 -6.45
C HIS A 69 11.82 8.17 -5.62
N VAL A 70 11.16 7.22 -6.24
CA VAL A 70 10.57 6.06 -5.58
C VAL A 70 10.94 4.79 -6.31
N ALA A 71 11.30 3.75 -5.55
CA ALA A 71 11.44 2.40 -6.04
C ALA A 71 10.20 1.59 -5.66
N ILE A 72 9.56 0.96 -6.64
CA ILE A 72 8.40 0.07 -6.46
C ILE A 72 8.86 -1.35 -6.79
N SER A 73 8.81 -2.26 -5.83
CA SER A 73 9.26 -3.63 -5.97
C SER A 73 8.14 -4.63 -5.70
N CYS A 74 8.01 -5.66 -6.52
CA CYS A 74 7.23 -6.86 -6.24
C CYS A 74 8.16 -8.01 -5.87
N LYS A 75 7.64 -9.05 -5.21
CA LYS A 75 8.40 -10.22 -4.84
C LYS A 75 8.62 -11.11 -6.07
N GLY A 76 9.88 -11.48 -6.32
CA GLY A 76 10.22 -12.28 -7.51
C GLY A 76 9.70 -11.65 -8.79
N HIS A 77 9.08 -12.44 -9.65
CA HIS A 77 8.49 -12.05 -10.93
C HIS A 77 6.95 -12.18 -10.93
N GLU A 78 6.30 -11.84 -9.81
CA GLU A 78 4.82 -11.90 -9.67
C GLU A 78 4.08 -10.98 -10.66
N MET A 79 4.76 -9.95 -11.18
CA MET A 79 4.25 -9.02 -12.17
C MET A 79 5.24 -8.87 -13.34
N SER A 80 4.70 -8.79 -14.56
CA SER A 80 5.48 -8.39 -15.74
C SER A 80 5.86 -6.90 -15.68
N GLU A 81 6.82 -6.47 -16.48
CA GLU A 81 7.19 -5.05 -16.59
C GLU A 81 6.00 -4.18 -16.99
N GLN A 82 5.17 -4.64 -17.93
CA GLN A 82 3.96 -3.92 -18.34
C GLN A 82 2.97 -3.76 -17.19
N GLN A 83 2.74 -4.82 -16.42
CA GLN A 83 1.85 -4.74 -15.24
C GLN A 83 2.40 -3.79 -14.16
N LEU A 84 3.74 -3.76 -14.01
CA LEU A 84 4.38 -2.81 -13.09
C LEU A 84 4.32 -1.38 -13.63
N LEU A 85 4.42 -1.18 -14.94
CA LEU A 85 4.26 0.14 -15.57
C LEU A 85 2.84 0.66 -15.39
N ASP A 86 1.82 -0.17 -15.64
CA ASP A 86 0.42 0.17 -15.42
C ASP A 86 0.16 0.50 -13.93
N PHE A 87 0.80 -0.24 -13.04
CA PHE A 87 0.77 0.05 -11.60
C PHE A 87 1.44 1.39 -11.26
N ALA A 88 2.59 1.70 -11.88
CA ALA A 88 3.31 2.95 -11.68
C ALA A 88 2.47 4.16 -12.10
N HIS A 89 1.73 4.08 -13.20
CA HIS A 89 0.80 5.13 -13.62
C HIS A 89 -0.30 5.38 -12.58
N GLN A 90 -0.95 4.32 -12.11
CA GLN A 90 -1.96 4.43 -11.04
C GLN A 90 -1.35 5.01 -9.75
N TYR A 91 -0.13 4.59 -9.42
CA TYR A 91 0.58 5.10 -8.25
C TYR A 91 0.90 6.59 -8.37
N LEU A 92 1.40 7.04 -9.53
CA LEU A 92 1.67 8.46 -9.80
C LEU A 92 0.39 9.29 -9.70
N GLN A 93 -0.71 8.81 -10.25
CA GLN A 93 -2.02 9.46 -10.19
C GLN A 93 -2.50 9.63 -8.73
N GLU A 94 -2.51 8.55 -7.94
CA GLU A 94 -2.97 8.56 -6.54
C GLU A 94 -2.04 9.37 -5.63
N MET A 95 -0.76 9.45 -5.96
CA MET A 95 0.22 10.27 -5.24
C MET A 95 0.20 11.74 -5.67
N GLY A 96 -0.50 12.10 -6.76
CA GLY A 96 -0.62 13.46 -7.27
C GLY A 96 0.53 13.90 -8.16
N TYR A 97 1.24 12.95 -8.78
CA TYR A 97 2.36 13.20 -9.68
C TYR A 97 2.02 12.96 -11.17
N ALA A 98 0.75 12.78 -11.53
CA ALA A 98 0.31 12.54 -12.91
C ALA A 98 -0.57 13.67 -13.47
N GLU A 99 -0.36 14.91 -13.05
CA GLU A 99 -1.05 16.06 -13.65
C GLU A 99 -0.57 16.27 -15.11
N PRO A 100 -1.45 16.74 -16.02
CA PRO A 100 -1.05 17.02 -17.40
C PRO A 100 0.15 17.98 -17.46
N GLY A 101 1.24 17.57 -18.12
CA GLY A 101 2.49 18.32 -18.21
C GLY A 101 3.51 18.00 -17.09
N GLN A 102 3.19 17.12 -16.12
CA GLN A 102 4.16 16.66 -15.14
C GLN A 102 5.19 15.73 -15.81
N PRO A 103 6.52 16.04 -15.74
CA PRO A 103 7.53 15.15 -16.31
C PRO A 103 7.84 13.97 -15.40
N TRP A 104 8.01 12.77 -15.96
CA TRP A 104 8.54 11.62 -15.24
C TRP A 104 9.37 10.69 -16.12
N LEU A 105 10.27 9.96 -15.46
CA LEU A 105 11.05 8.87 -16.02
C LEU A 105 10.74 7.60 -15.23
N ILE A 106 10.51 6.50 -15.93
CA ILE A 106 10.27 5.18 -15.32
C ILE A 106 11.31 4.20 -15.88
N TYR A 107 12.10 3.63 -14.97
CA TYR A 107 13.13 2.64 -15.29
C TYR A 107 12.79 1.29 -14.69
N ALA A 108 12.94 0.21 -15.46
CA ALA A 108 12.95 -1.15 -14.92
C ALA A 108 14.40 -1.55 -14.61
N HIS A 109 14.60 -2.16 -13.45
CA HIS A 109 15.90 -2.72 -13.06
C HIS A 109 15.86 -4.24 -13.04
N HIS A 110 16.94 -4.86 -13.56
CA HIS A 110 17.08 -6.31 -13.74
C HIS A 110 18.25 -6.90 -12.95
N ASP A 111 18.86 -6.12 -12.05
CA ASP A 111 20.05 -6.49 -11.30
C ASP A 111 19.75 -7.15 -9.94
N THR A 112 18.51 -7.55 -9.70
CA THR A 112 18.07 -8.26 -8.48
C THR A 112 17.06 -9.35 -8.82
N ASP A 113 16.85 -10.28 -7.90
CA ASP A 113 15.85 -11.36 -8.05
C ASP A 113 14.39 -10.85 -8.04
N ASN A 114 14.17 -9.60 -7.68
CA ASN A 114 12.86 -8.97 -7.64
C ASN A 114 12.73 -7.97 -8.79
N THR A 115 11.65 -8.08 -9.56
CA THR A 115 11.32 -7.04 -10.54
C THR A 115 10.97 -5.74 -9.82
N HIS A 116 11.62 -4.63 -10.17
CA HIS A 116 11.36 -3.35 -9.57
C HIS A 116 11.51 -2.19 -10.56
N LEU A 117 10.71 -1.15 -10.34
CA LEU A 117 10.76 0.08 -11.08
C LEU A 117 11.34 1.22 -10.25
N HIS A 118 12.07 2.10 -10.90
CA HIS A 118 12.45 3.40 -10.35
C HIS A 118 11.71 4.49 -11.10
N ILE A 119 10.99 5.34 -10.37
CA ILE A 119 10.27 6.49 -10.90
C ILE A 119 10.97 7.76 -10.41
N VAL A 120 11.34 8.63 -11.34
CA VAL A 120 11.97 9.92 -11.05
C VAL A 120 11.11 11.02 -11.65
N THR A 121 10.68 11.99 -10.81
CA THR A 121 9.89 13.15 -11.22
C THR A 121 10.19 14.35 -10.31
N SER A 122 9.54 15.48 -10.57
CA SER A 122 9.64 16.70 -9.76
C SER A 122 8.54 16.78 -8.71
N ARG A 123 8.87 17.32 -7.52
CA ARG A 123 7.89 17.74 -6.50
C ARG A 123 7.23 19.08 -6.81
N VAL A 124 7.58 19.71 -7.92
CA VAL A 124 6.94 20.90 -8.46
C VAL A 124 5.87 20.44 -9.44
N ALA A 125 4.63 20.87 -9.23
CA ALA A 125 3.53 20.60 -10.16
C ALA A 125 3.62 21.52 -11.39
N PRO A 126 2.90 21.22 -12.49
CA PRO A 126 2.93 22.05 -13.70
C PRO A 126 2.53 23.51 -13.50
N ASP A 127 1.73 23.80 -12.48
CA ASP A 127 1.33 25.16 -12.07
C ASP A 127 2.32 25.83 -11.11
N GLY A 128 3.48 25.22 -10.85
CA GLY A 128 4.53 25.71 -9.96
C GLY A 128 4.28 25.47 -8.46
N ARG A 129 3.12 24.95 -8.05
CA ARG A 129 2.88 24.60 -6.64
C ARG A 129 3.71 23.39 -6.21
N LYS A 130 3.92 23.25 -4.91
CA LYS A 130 4.54 22.06 -4.34
C LYS A 130 3.52 20.93 -4.24
N ILE A 131 3.84 19.78 -4.80
CA ILE A 131 3.02 18.58 -4.65
C ILE A 131 3.02 18.15 -3.17
N GLN A 132 1.86 17.72 -2.67
CA GLN A 132 1.66 17.29 -1.30
C GLN A 132 2.66 16.20 -0.91
N HIS A 133 3.48 16.45 0.14
CA HIS A 133 4.52 15.51 0.56
C HIS A 133 4.44 15.15 2.06
N ASP A 134 3.46 15.70 2.80
CA ASP A 134 3.29 15.38 4.21
C ASP A 134 2.96 13.91 4.38
N HIS A 135 3.66 13.28 5.35
CA HIS A 135 3.54 11.85 5.61
C HIS A 135 3.68 10.96 4.37
N GLU A 136 4.45 11.39 3.38
CA GLU A 136 4.59 10.82 2.04
C GLU A 136 4.83 9.31 2.06
N ARG A 137 5.74 8.82 2.92
CA ARG A 137 6.02 7.37 3.04
C ARG A 137 4.81 6.57 3.50
N ARG A 138 4.03 7.11 4.44
CA ARG A 138 2.82 6.46 4.94
C ARG A 138 1.73 6.46 3.88
N ARG A 139 1.55 7.61 3.17
CA ARG A 139 0.59 7.75 2.08
C ARG A 139 0.94 6.83 0.92
N SER A 140 2.21 6.75 0.54
CA SER A 140 2.73 5.87 -0.50
C SER A 140 2.34 4.40 -0.27
N GLN A 141 2.54 3.87 0.94
CA GLN A 141 2.14 2.49 1.23
C GLN A 141 0.62 2.31 1.23
N ALA A 142 -0.14 3.32 1.68
CA ALA A 142 -1.61 3.26 1.62
C ALA A 142 -2.12 3.25 0.16
N VAL A 143 -1.47 4.01 -0.73
CA VAL A 143 -1.77 4.00 -2.17
C VAL A 143 -1.49 2.62 -2.77
N ILE A 144 -0.35 1.99 -2.45
CA ILE A 144 -0.05 0.62 -2.90
C ILE A 144 -1.13 -0.35 -2.43
N ASP A 145 -1.47 -0.31 -1.14
CA ASP A 145 -2.48 -1.19 -0.56
C ASP A 145 -3.85 -0.98 -1.24
N LYS A 146 -4.19 0.27 -1.60
CA LYS A 146 -5.42 0.63 -2.33
C LYS A 146 -5.44 0.05 -3.74
N ILE A 147 -4.39 0.29 -4.54
CA ILE A 147 -4.30 -0.18 -5.94
C ILE A 147 -4.37 -1.71 -5.99
N LEU A 148 -3.72 -2.40 -5.06
CA LEU A 148 -3.75 -3.86 -4.97
C LEU A 148 -5.08 -4.42 -4.42
N GLY A 149 -6.08 -3.57 -4.14
CA GLY A 149 -7.30 -3.99 -3.47
C GLY A 149 -7.07 -4.48 -2.04
N MET A 150 -5.89 -4.20 -1.48
CA MET A 150 -5.49 -4.52 -0.12
C MET A 150 -5.67 -3.31 0.81
N ASP A 151 -6.62 -2.41 0.50
CA ASP A 151 -7.00 -1.37 1.45
C ASP A 151 -7.35 -2.05 2.77
N ARG A 152 -6.51 -1.81 3.77
CA ARG A 152 -6.61 -2.48 5.07
C ARG A 152 -7.94 -2.19 5.75
N GLN A 153 -8.54 -1.02 5.49
CA GLN A 153 -9.85 -0.70 6.03
C GLN A 153 -10.94 -1.49 5.32
N GLN A 154 -10.93 -1.52 3.98
CA GLN A 154 -11.90 -2.32 3.21
C GLN A 154 -11.75 -3.81 3.49
N LYS A 155 -10.50 -4.30 3.58
CA LYS A 155 -10.24 -5.68 3.98
C LYS A 155 -10.76 -5.95 5.39
N THR A 156 -10.49 -5.05 6.34
CA THR A 156 -10.97 -5.19 7.72
C THR A 156 -12.49 -5.20 7.77
N ASP A 157 -13.16 -4.34 7.01
CA ASP A 157 -14.62 -4.31 6.93
C ASP A 157 -15.17 -5.62 6.35
N LYS A 158 -14.59 -6.14 5.27
CA LYS A 158 -14.95 -7.45 4.69
C LYS A 158 -14.72 -8.59 5.68
N ASP A 159 -13.60 -8.60 6.38
CA ASP A 159 -13.26 -9.63 7.36
C ASP A 159 -14.18 -9.57 8.58
N ILE A 160 -14.58 -8.37 9.04
CA ILE A 160 -15.59 -8.18 10.08
C ILE A 160 -16.95 -8.71 9.64
N GLU A 161 -17.39 -8.36 8.43
CA GLU A 161 -18.65 -8.88 7.87
C GLU A 161 -18.62 -10.41 7.70
N ALA A 162 -17.51 -10.96 7.24
CA ALA A 162 -17.32 -12.42 7.19
C ALA A 162 -17.35 -13.03 8.60
N ALA A 163 -16.71 -12.41 9.58
CA ALA A 163 -16.78 -12.86 10.97
C ALA A 163 -18.21 -12.81 11.53
N LYS A 164 -19.02 -11.79 11.18
CA LYS A 164 -20.43 -11.67 11.60
C LYS A 164 -21.33 -12.80 11.08
N GLN A 165 -20.90 -13.55 10.06
CA GLN A 165 -21.63 -14.72 9.58
C GLN A 165 -21.60 -15.88 10.59
N TYR A 166 -20.64 -15.89 11.51
CA TYR A 166 -20.56 -16.87 12.59
C TYR A 166 -21.47 -16.47 13.74
N SER A 167 -22.00 -17.46 14.45
CA SER A 167 -22.78 -17.27 15.67
C SER A 167 -21.87 -17.35 16.89
N PHE A 168 -21.75 -16.27 17.62
CA PHE A 168 -20.92 -16.16 18.81
C PHE A 168 -21.76 -16.30 20.07
N SER A 169 -21.18 -16.88 21.13
CA SER A 169 -21.75 -16.90 22.48
C SER A 169 -20.97 -16.01 23.46
N SER A 170 -19.88 -15.42 23.02
CA SER A 170 -19.05 -14.53 23.83
C SER A 170 -18.10 -13.68 22.99
N PHE A 171 -17.64 -12.56 23.56
CA PHE A 171 -16.60 -11.72 22.95
C PHE A 171 -15.29 -12.49 22.70
N ALA A 172 -14.94 -13.43 23.58
CA ALA A 172 -13.73 -14.24 23.40
C ALA A 172 -13.75 -15.06 22.10
N GLN A 173 -14.93 -15.54 21.67
CA GLN A 173 -15.06 -16.25 20.39
C GLN A 173 -14.93 -15.31 19.19
N PHE A 174 -15.53 -14.11 19.24
CA PHE A 174 -15.34 -13.09 18.21
C PHE A 174 -13.86 -12.72 18.10
N LYS A 175 -13.20 -12.41 19.23
CA LYS A 175 -11.78 -12.14 19.29
C LYS A 175 -10.94 -13.26 18.70
N ALA A 176 -11.28 -14.52 18.99
CA ALA A 176 -10.56 -15.69 18.46
C ALA A 176 -10.69 -15.80 16.92
N VAL A 177 -11.90 -15.61 16.37
CA VAL A 177 -12.11 -15.61 14.91
C VAL A 177 -11.33 -14.49 14.24
N MET A 178 -11.43 -13.26 14.73
CA MET A 178 -10.65 -12.15 14.21
C MET A 178 -9.13 -12.37 14.35
N GLY A 179 -8.72 -13.05 15.42
CA GLY A 179 -7.32 -13.47 15.62
C GLY A 179 -6.81 -14.41 14.54
N THR A 180 -7.64 -15.36 14.05
CA THR A 180 -7.26 -16.24 12.92
C THR A 180 -7.10 -15.48 11.60
N MET A 181 -7.72 -14.30 11.48
CA MET A 181 -7.62 -13.40 10.32
C MET A 181 -6.47 -12.39 10.48
N GLY A 182 -5.67 -12.48 11.56
CA GLY A 182 -4.52 -11.62 11.83
C GLY A 182 -4.84 -10.31 12.53
N TYR A 183 -5.99 -10.20 13.21
CA TYR A 183 -6.39 -9.01 13.96
C TYR A 183 -6.24 -9.21 15.46
N GLU A 184 -5.78 -8.16 16.13
CA GLU A 184 -5.87 -7.99 17.57
C GLU A 184 -7.16 -7.23 17.91
N VAL A 185 -8.01 -7.80 18.77
CA VAL A 185 -9.30 -7.20 19.13
C VAL A 185 -9.37 -6.98 20.64
N PHE A 186 -9.77 -5.80 21.06
CA PHE A 186 -9.94 -5.45 22.47
C PHE A 186 -11.13 -4.49 22.69
N GLN A 187 -11.64 -4.47 23.91
CA GLN A 187 -12.72 -3.58 24.36
C GLN A 187 -12.17 -2.44 25.17
N LYS A 188 -12.66 -1.23 24.92
CA LYS A 188 -12.39 -0.05 25.74
C LYS A 188 -13.53 0.96 25.59
N ASP A 189 -13.97 1.55 26.70
CA ASP A 189 -14.95 2.65 26.76
C ASP A 189 -16.22 2.38 25.89
N GLY A 190 -16.83 1.20 26.08
CA GLY A 190 -18.05 0.81 25.34
C GLY A 190 -17.86 0.55 23.85
N ASN A 191 -16.62 0.45 23.37
CA ASN A 191 -16.29 0.19 21.97
C ASN A 191 -15.40 -1.04 21.85
N VAL A 192 -15.45 -1.66 20.66
CA VAL A 192 -14.55 -2.70 20.20
C VAL A 192 -13.59 -2.11 19.18
N PHE A 193 -12.30 -2.29 19.42
CA PHE A 193 -11.24 -1.86 18.53
C PHE A 193 -10.64 -3.07 17.83
N VAL A 194 -10.58 -2.99 16.49
CA VAL A 194 -9.94 -3.99 15.64
C VAL A 194 -8.62 -3.41 15.15
N LYS A 195 -7.52 -4.05 15.51
CA LYS A 195 -6.15 -3.57 15.28
C LYS A 195 -5.39 -4.58 14.42
N GLN A 196 -4.59 -4.11 13.47
CA GLN A 196 -3.67 -4.93 12.67
C GLN A 196 -2.36 -4.19 12.46
N GLY A 197 -1.23 -4.88 12.60
CA GLY A 197 0.09 -4.29 12.42
C GLY A 197 0.34 -3.09 13.36
N GLY A 198 -0.12 -3.14 14.60
CA GLY A 198 0.06 -2.06 15.58
C GLY A 198 -0.91 -0.87 15.44
N ARG A 199 -1.82 -0.87 14.44
CA ARG A 199 -2.74 0.25 14.16
C ARG A 199 -4.20 -0.17 14.27
N ILE A 200 -5.04 0.73 14.81
CA ILE A 200 -6.49 0.55 14.82
C ILE A 200 -6.99 0.73 13.39
N GLN A 201 -7.66 -0.30 12.85
CA GLN A 201 -8.26 -0.32 11.52
C GLN A 201 -9.73 0.05 11.58
N LYS A 202 -10.45 -0.43 12.64
CA LYS A 202 -11.88 -0.16 12.84
C LYS A 202 -12.20 0.03 14.31
N LYS A 203 -13.19 0.87 14.58
CA LYS A 203 -13.85 1.05 15.87
C LYS A 203 -15.33 0.74 15.66
N LEU A 204 -15.89 -0.15 16.49
CA LEU A 204 -17.30 -0.57 16.45
C LEU A 204 -17.93 -0.35 17.82
N PRO A 205 -19.22 -0.02 17.90
CA PRO A 205 -19.94 -0.02 19.17
C PRO A 205 -19.97 -1.45 19.76
N LEU A 206 -19.73 -1.58 21.07
CA LEU A 206 -19.80 -2.88 21.74
C LEU A 206 -21.17 -3.53 21.59
N THR A 207 -22.23 -2.73 21.59
CA THR A 207 -23.62 -3.18 21.41
C THR A 207 -23.86 -3.92 20.10
N GLU A 208 -23.16 -3.52 19.02
CA GLU A 208 -23.24 -4.19 17.73
C GLU A 208 -22.71 -5.63 17.81
N ILE A 209 -21.61 -5.82 18.50
CA ILE A 209 -21.00 -7.14 18.68
C ILE A 209 -21.81 -7.98 19.68
N GLU A 210 -22.35 -7.37 20.74
CA GLU A 210 -23.21 -8.07 21.72
C GLU A 210 -24.53 -8.57 21.10
N ALA A 211 -25.05 -7.85 20.10
CA ALA A 211 -26.24 -8.30 19.36
C ALA A 211 -26.00 -9.64 18.64
N LEU A 212 -24.77 -9.91 18.20
CA LEU A 212 -24.38 -11.19 17.60
C LEU A 212 -24.41 -12.34 18.62
N PHE A 213 -24.10 -12.06 19.90
CA PHE A 213 -24.09 -13.09 20.95
C PHE A 213 -25.49 -13.59 21.26
N LYS A 214 -26.49 -12.69 21.32
CA LYS A 214 -27.90 -13.03 21.54
C LYS A 214 -28.45 -13.93 20.42
N LYS A 215 -28.11 -13.59 19.16
CA LYS A 215 -28.52 -14.35 17.99
C LYS A 215 -27.85 -15.74 17.95
N GLY A 216 -26.57 -15.82 18.32
CA GLY A 216 -25.80 -17.06 18.29
C GLY A 216 -26.18 -18.09 19.36
N TYR A 217 -26.79 -17.67 20.48
CA TYR A 217 -27.24 -18.61 21.51
C TYR A 217 -28.42 -19.49 21.04
N GLN A 218 -29.20 -19.00 20.08
CA GLN A 218 -30.38 -19.70 19.52
C GLN A 218 -30.03 -20.59 18.33
N ASP A 219 -28.90 -20.41 17.67
CA ASP A 219 -28.50 -21.13 16.47
C ASP A 219 -27.45 -22.22 16.75
N LYS A 220 -27.91 -23.44 17.11
CA LYS A 220 -27.03 -24.58 17.41
C LYS A 220 -26.19 -25.04 16.22
N ALA A 221 -26.67 -24.91 14.99
CA ALA A 221 -25.97 -25.37 13.78
C ALA A 221 -24.77 -24.47 13.48
N ARG A 222 -24.95 -23.17 13.49
CA ARG A 222 -23.85 -22.17 13.29
C ARG A 222 -22.82 -22.24 14.39
N ASN A 223 -23.22 -22.43 15.65
CA ASN A 223 -22.30 -22.65 16.76
C ASN A 223 -21.44 -23.91 16.55
N ARG A 224 -21.96 -24.95 15.94
CA ARG A 224 -21.19 -26.16 15.59
C ARG A 224 -20.16 -25.88 14.51
N GLN A 225 -20.49 -25.12 13.49
CA GLN A 225 -19.55 -24.68 12.44
C GLN A 225 -18.44 -23.82 13.00
N LEU A 226 -18.76 -22.82 13.86
CA LEU A 226 -17.77 -21.97 14.52
C LEU A 226 -16.79 -22.79 15.36
N ARG A 227 -17.28 -23.76 16.15
CA ARG A 227 -16.42 -24.63 16.95
C ARG A 227 -15.50 -25.48 16.09
N ALA A 228 -15.97 -25.99 14.96
CA ALA A 228 -15.17 -26.76 14.01
C ALA A 228 -14.07 -25.89 13.40
N TYR A 229 -14.41 -24.67 13.01
CA TYR A 229 -13.46 -23.69 12.47
C TYR A 229 -12.37 -23.34 13.48
N LEU A 230 -12.74 -22.95 14.70
CA LEU A 230 -11.79 -22.59 15.74
C LEU A 230 -10.89 -23.76 16.16
N LYS A 231 -11.44 -24.99 16.17
CA LYS A 231 -10.66 -26.19 16.44
C LYS A 231 -9.63 -26.47 15.36
N LYS A 232 -9.99 -26.29 14.09
CA LYS A 232 -9.09 -26.47 12.94
C LYS A 232 -7.93 -25.47 12.97
N ASN A 233 -8.16 -24.25 13.46
CA ASN A 233 -7.16 -23.19 13.50
C ASN A 233 -6.43 -23.07 14.86
N GLY A 234 -6.58 -24.06 15.76
CA GLY A 234 -5.88 -24.08 17.05
C GLY A 234 -6.32 -23.03 18.07
N THR A 235 -7.42 -22.32 17.82
CA THR A 235 -7.91 -21.20 18.63
C THR A 235 -9.22 -21.54 19.38
N TYR A 236 -9.48 -22.80 19.61
CA TYR A 236 -10.69 -23.25 20.30
C TYR A 236 -10.74 -22.75 21.76
N VAL A 237 -11.76 -21.95 22.09
CA VAL A 237 -12.05 -21.52 23.45
C VAL A 237 -13.25 -22.34 23.98
N PRO A 238 -13.06 -23.24 24.96
CA PRO A 238 -14.17 -24.01 25.53
C PRO A 238 -15.14 -23.07 26.27
N THR A 239 -16.44 -23.26 26.07
CA THR A 239 -17.45 -22.55 26.86
C THR A 239 -17.51 -23.15 28.27
N LYS A 240 -17.70 -22.30 29.31
CA LYS A 240 -17.72 -22.69 30.73
C LYS A 240 -18.67 -23.86 31.08
N LYS A 241 -19.61 -24.23 30.21
CA LYS A 241 -20.52 -25.36 30.41
C LYS A 241 -19.87 -26.75 30.22
N ASN A 242 -18.72 -26.84 29.60
CA ASN A 242 -18.04 -28.13 29.40
C ASN A 242 -17.06 -28.51 30.50
N CYS A 243 -16.87 -27.68 31.53
CA CYS A 243 -16.00 -27.97 32.69
C CYS A 243 -16.70 -28.66 33.85
N ARG A 244 -18.00 -28.99 33.75
CA ARG A 244 -18.70 -29.72 34.81
C ARG A 244 -19.21 -31.07 34.30
N ARG A 245 -18.30 -31.98 34.00
CA ARG A 245 -18.52 -33.43 33.97
C ARG A 245 -17.16 -34.11 33.85
N LYS A 246 -16.49 -34.27 35.01
CA LYS A 246 -15.69 -35.42 35.37
C LYS A 246 -15.89 -35.61 36.84
#